data_79ef4cd469022504a4792e4212eca9f4
#
_entry.id   79ef4cd469022504a4792e4212eca9f4
#
_cell.length_a   1.000
_cell.length_b   1.000
_cell.length_c   1.000
_cell.angle_alpha   90.00
_cell.angle_beta   90.00
_cell.angle_gamma   90.00
#
_symmetry.space_group_name_H-M   'P 1'
#
loop_
_entity.id
_entity.type
_entity.pdbx_description
1 polymer ?
#
loop_
_entity_poly.entity_id
_entity_poly.type
_entity_poly.pdbx_seq_one_letter_code
_entity_poly.pdbx_strand_id
1 'polypeptide(L)'
;LILMAAPALSAQEDTSEAFVAGKPAQHWEFTLEDVIVAAQSKSLPAMIAKYSFISSYWEFRSYKAQFLPSLNLNAGLGQYNRSLVALQDAETGETHYVQNDNMNNWLQLSIDQNIPWTGGVISLNTYLNRFDQFSPYGSLTWNSNPVNVYLQQPIFQYNRLKWERKTEPKKYERSKKKYLEDLEDIAITATTYFFTVLRTQENLEMARRRYENTRQLYSIAQERFNIGTYTKDELLQM
;
A
#
# COMPACT_ATOMS: atom_id res chain seq x y z
N LEU A 1 24.69 -3.99 -21.12
CA LEU A 1 24.93 -5.14 -20.22
C LEU A 1 25.83 -4.68 -19.07
N ILE A 2 25.27 -4.18 -18.00
CA ILE A 2 26.01 -3.84 -16.77
C ILE A 2 25.53 -4.79 -15.70
N LEU A 3 26.40 -5.77 -15.40
CA LEU A 3 26.29 -6.71 -14.31
C LEU A 3 26.60 -5.94 -13.01
N MET A 4 25.62 -5.70 -12.17
CA MET A 4 25.86 -5.27 -10.77
C MET A 4 25.95 -6.51 -9.89
N ALA A 5 27.15 -6.77 -9.39
CA ALA A 5 27.40 -7.77 -8.37
C ALA A 5 26.83 -7.31 -7.03
N ALA A 6 25.97 -8.13 -6.41
CA ALA A 6 25.51 -7.94 -5.05
C ALA A 6 26.62 -8.37 -4.07
N PRO A 7 26.91 -7.61 -2.99
CA PRO A 7 27.81 -8.07 -1.96
C PRO A 7 27.12 -9.14 -1.09
N ALA A 8 27.85 -10.22 -0.85
CA ALA A 8 27.48 -11.29 0.06
C ALA A 8 27.33 -10.76 1.50
N LEU A 9 26.16 -10.97 2.09
CA LEU A 9 25.90 -10.71 3.49
C LEU A 9 26.43 -11.91 4.32
N SER A 10 27.66 -11.81 4.78
CA SER A 10 28.21 -12.67 5.83
C SER A 10 28.24 -11.84 7.13
N ALA A 11 27.22 -12.00 7.95
CA ALA A 11 27.29 -11.65 9.37
C ALA A 11 26.24 -12.49 10.11
N GLN A 12 26.62 -13.73 10.39
CA GLN A 12 26.02 -14.53 11.44
C GLN A 12 26.96 -14.38 12.63
N GLU A 13 26.80 -13.31 13.38
CA GLU A 13 27.42 -13.13 14.69
C GLU A 13 26.46 -13.55 15.80
N ASP A 14 26.95 -14.43 16.59
CA ASP A 14 26.51 -14.98 17.86
C ASP A 14 25.66 -14.03 18.71
N THR A 15 24.34 -14.22 18.74
CA THR A 15 23.42 -13.50 19.63
C THR A 15 23.02 -14.30 20.87
N SER A 16 23.82 -15.28 21.29
CA SER A 16 23.49 -16.12 22.48
C SER A 16 24.02 -15.60 23.84
N GLU A 17 24.80 -14.52 23.88
CA GLU A 17 25.36 -14.04 25.17
C GLU A 17 24.85 -12.67 25.66
N ALA A 18 23.87 -12.03 25.06
CA ALA A 18 23.39 -10.69 25.45
C ALA A 18 22.14 -10.69 26.36
N PHE A 19 21.72 -11.83 26.91
CA PHE A 19 20.50 -11.88 27.75
C PHE A 19 20.73 -11.81 29.26
N VAL A 20 21.97 -11.60 29.75
CA VAL A 20 22.27 -11.48 31.17
C VAL A 20 23.09 -10.23 31.47
N ALA A 21 22.50 -9.06 31.27
CA ALA A 21 22.91 -7.85 32.00
C ALA A 21 21.63 -7.04 32.27
N GLY A 22 21.08 -7.25 33.44
CA GLY A 22 19.89 -6.55 33.92
C GLY A 22 20.12 -5.04 33.93
N LYS A 23 19.65 -4.34 32.88
CA LYS A 23 19.32 -2.93 33.03
C LYS A 23 18.32 -2.82 34.18
N PRO A 24 18.47 -1.85 35.10
CA PRO A 24 17.51 -1.67 36.18
C PRO A 24 16.13 -1.56 35.54
N ALA A 25 15.18 -2.36 36.00
CA ALA A 25 13.82 -2.39 35.50
C ALA A 25 13.26 -0.96 35.63
N GLN A 26 13.13 -0.30 34.51
CA GLN A 26 12.59 1.06 34.45
C GLN A 26 11.12 0.95 34.86
N HIS A 27 10.78 1.47 36.01
CA HIS A 27 9.40 1.44 36.50
C HIS A 27 8.60 2.48 35.75
N TRP A 28 7.74 2.03 34.85
CA TRP A 28 6.82 2.88 34.10
C TRP A 28 5.47 2.85 34.80
N GLU A 29 4.98 4.02 35.21
CA GLU A 29 3.63 4.19 35.70
C GLU A 29 2.79 4.82 34.59
N PHE A 30 1.78 4.09 34.12
CA PHE A 30 0.83 4.57 33.12
C PHE A 30 -0.58 4.60 33.71
N THR A 31 -1.25 5.71 33.53
CA THR A 31 -2.70 5.79 33.74
C THR A 31 -3.43 5.20 32.54
N LEU A 32 -4.71 4.87 32.72
CA LEU A 32 -5.55 4.37 31.61
C LEU A 32 -5.60 5.40 30.46
N GLU A 33 -5.67 6.69 30.80
CA GLU A 33 -5.72 7.78 29.82
C GLU A 33 -4.43 7.86 29.00
N ASP A 34 -3.26 7.75 29.66
CA ASP A 34 -1.95 7.74 28.99
C ASP A 34 -1.84 6.60 27.97
N VAL A 35 -2.34 5.41 28.34
CA VAL A 35 -2.32 4.23 27.47
C VAL A 35 -3.23 4.43 26.25
N ILE A 36 -4.43 4.99 26.43
CA ILE A 36 -5.36 5.28 25.34
C ILE A 36 -4.75 6.31 24.38
N VAL A 37 -4.23 7.42 24.91
CA VAL A 37 -3.60 8.49 24.09
C VAL A 37 -2.39 7.95 23.34
N ALA A 38 -1.56 7.16 23.99
CA ALA A 38 -0.41 6.51 23.35
C ALA A 38 -0.84 5.53 22.25
N ALA A 39 -1.89 4.74 22.50
CA ALA A 39 -2.43 3.80 21.52
C ALA A 39 -2.98 4.51 20.29
N GLN A 40 -3.78 5.58 20.47
CA GLN A 40 -4.35 6.36 19.37
C GLN A 40 -3.32 7.17 18.58
N SER A 41 -2.19 7.55 19.20
CA SER A 41 -1.17 8.40 18.56
C SER A 41 0.00 7.62 17.97
N LYS A 42 0.44 6.54 18.60
CA LYS A 42 1.72 5.86 18.29
C LYS A 42 1.56 4.40 17.86
N SER A 43 0.39 3.78 18.02
CA SER A 43 0.21 2.39 17.67
C SER A 43 0.22 2.15 16.16
N LEU A 44 0.61 0.95 15.73
CA LEU A 44 0.55 0.54 14.33
C LEU A 44 -0.88 0.59 13.77
N PRO A 45 -1.94 0.13 14.47
CA PRO A 45 -3.32 0.28 14.01
C PRO A 45 -3.73 1.74 13.80
N ALA A 46 -3.32 2.67 14.66
CA ALA A 46 -3.60 4.10 14.50
C ALA A 46 -2.91 4.69 13.25
N MET A 47 -1.69 4.26 12.96
CA MET A 47 -0.99 4.64 11.73
C MET A 47 -1.69 4.10 10.50
N ILE A 48 -2.15 2.86 10.52
CA ILE A 48 -2.91 2.23 9.42
C ILE A 48 -4.22 3.00 9.19
N ALA A 49 -4.99 3.28 10.24
CA ALA A 49 -6.23 4.05 10.17
C ALA A 49 -6.01 5.44 9.55
N LYS A 50 -4.95 6.14 10.00
CA LYS A 50 -4.56 7.46 9.47
C LYS A 50 -4.20 7.40 7.99
N TYR A 51 -3.36 6.45 7.57
CA TYR A 51 -2.94 6.36 6.17
C TYR A 51 -4.06 5.87 5.25
N SER A 52 -4.96 5.02 5.74
CA SER A 52 -6.18 4.63 5.03
C SER A 52 -7.09 5.84 4.77
N PHE A 53 -7.27 6.71 5.76
CA PHE A 53 -8.01 7.95 5.59
C PHE A 53 -7.33 8.90 4.60
N ILE A 54 -6.00 9.05 4.67
CA ILE A 54 -5.22 9.89 3.72
C ILE A 54 -5.36 9.33 2.29
N SER A 55 -5.33 8.02 2.10
CA SER A 55 -5.58 7.39 0.79
C SER A 55 -6.96 7.77 0.24
N SER A 56 -8.01 7.63 1.06
CA SER A 56 -9.38 8.00 0.68
C SER A 56 -9.52 9.50 0.35
N TYR A 57 -8.77 10.36 1.05
CA TYR A 57 -8.71 11.79 0.72
C TYR A 57 -8.13 12.04 -0.66
N TRP A 58 -7.00 11.37 -1.00
CA TRP A 58 -6.37 11.53 -2.30
C TRP A 58 -7.18 10.90 -3.42
N GLU A 59 -7.88 9.77 -3.18
CA GLU A 59 -8.84 9.18 -4.10
C GLU A 59 -9.96 10.16 -4.44
N PHE A 60 -10.55 10.80 -3.42
CA PHE A 60 -11.57 11.82 -3.63
C PHE A 60 -11.03 13.05 -4.37
N ARG A 61 -9.79 13.45 -4.10
CA ARG A 61 -9.15 14.56 -4.81
C ARG A 61 -8.84 14.21 -6.27
N SER A 62 -8.38 12.98 -6.53
CA SER A 62 -8.17 12.45 -7.87
C SER A 62 -9.49 12.39 -8.66
N TYR A 63 -10.55 11.92 -8.02
CA TYR A 63 -11.89 11.98 -8.59
C TYR A 63 -12.28 13.41 -9.03
N LYS A 64 -12.06 14.41 -8.18
CA LYS A 64 -12.33 15.81 -8.54
C LYS A 64 -11.50 16.28 -9.75
N ALA A 65 -10.25 15.84 -9.83
CA ALA A 65 -9.35 16.22 -10.91
C ALA A 65 -9.79 15.65 -12.27
N GLN A 66 -10.56 14.54 -12.31
CA GLN A 66 -11.09 13.97 -13.54
C GLN A 66 -12.07 14.91 -14.30
N PHE A 67 -12.59 15.94 -13.63
CA PHE A 67 -13.46 16.95 -14.25
C PHE A 67 -12.69 18.15 -14.79
N LEU A 68 -11.39 18.20 -14.61
CA LEU A 68 -10.52 19.21 -15.20
C LEU A 68 -10.01 18.73 -16.56
N PRO A 69 -9.69 19.64 -17.49
CA PRO A 69 -9.00 19.28 -18.72
C PRO A 69 -7.68 18.59 -18.42
N SER A 70 -7.41 17.48 -19.07
CA SER A 70 -6.11 16.81 -19.03
C SER A 70 -5.30 17.14 -20.28
N LEU A 71 -4.06 17.55 -20.08
CA LEU A 71 -3.09 17.79 -21.16
C LEU A 71 -2.15 16.59 -21.23
N ASN A 72 -2.12 15.90 -22.38
CA ASN A 72 -1.32 14.72 -22.57
C ASN A 72 -0.39 14.93 -23.78
N LEU A 73 0.89 14.61 -23.59
CA LEU A 73 1.89 14.55 -24.65
C LEU A 73 2.31 13.11 -24.85
N ASN A 74 2.05 12.57 -26.05
CA ASN A 74 2.46 11.24 -26.45
C ASN A 74 3.51 11.35 -27.56
N ALA A 75 4.55 10.55 -27.51
CA ALA A 75 5.58 10.53 -28.52
C ALA A 75 6.02 9.08 -28.80
N GLY A 76 6.20 8.78 -30.08
CA GLY A 76 6.88 7.57 -30.50
C GLY A 76 8.14 7.97 -31.29
N LEU A 77 9.30 7.71 -30.70
CA LEU A 77 10.59 8.09 -31.27
C LEU A 77 11.39 6.85 -31.63
N GLY A 78 12.06 6.90 -32.78
CA GLY A 78 12.98 5.86 -33.22
C GLY A 78 12.30 4.54 -33.59
N GLN A 79 11.07 4.55 -34.06
CA GLN A 79 10.36 3.34 -34.50
C GLN A 79 10.91 2.91 -35.87
N TYR A 80 12.02 2.16 -35.85
CA TYR A 80 12.65 1.60 -37.03
C TYR A 80 11.95 0.29 -37.42
N ASN A 81 11.55 0.19 -38.67
CA ASN A 81 10.97 -1.01 -39.27
C ASN A 81 11.77 -1.41 -40.50
N ARG A 82 12.08 -2.69 -40.59
CA ARG A 82 12.72 -3.31 -41.74
C ARG A 82 11.90 -4.51 -42.19
N SER A 83 11.43 -4.47 -43.42
CA SER A 83 10.56 -5.51 -43.98
C SER A 83 10.89 -5.78 -45.45
N LEU A 84 10.56 -6.96 -45.94
CA LEU A 84 10.56 -7.28 -47.36
C LEU A 84 9.10 -7.17 -47.86
N VAL A 85 8.88 -6.31 -48.85
CA VAL A 85 7.58 -6.11 -49.47
C VAL A 85 7.60 -6.74 -50.85
N ALA A 86 6.60 -7.55 -51.14
CA ALA A 86 6.40 -8.12 -52.46
C ALA A 86 5.77 -7.06 -53.37
N LEU A 87 6.48 -6.69 -54.43
CA LEU A 87 5.96 -5.82 -55.49
C LEU A 87 5.69 -6.68 -56.73
N GLN A 88 4.50 -6.66 -57.23
CA GLN A 88 4.14 -7.32 -58.48
C GLN A 88 4.23 -6.33 -59.62
N ASP A 89 5.01 -6.68 -60.62
CA ASP A 89 5.11 -5.90 -61.85
C ASP A 89 3.77 -5.98 -62.61
N ALA A 90 3.23 -4.81 -62.94
CA ALA A 90 1.91 -4.70 -63.61
C ALA A 90 1.92 -5.21 -65.06
N GLU A 91 3.09 -5.24 -65.71
CA GLU A 91 3.18 -5.66 -67.15
C GLU A 91 3.50 -7.17 -67.25
N THR A 92 4.41 -7.66 -66.42
CA THR A 92 4.90 -9.07 -66.50
C THR A 92 4.20 -10.03 -65.52
N GLY A 93 3.56 -9.48 -64.47
CA GLY A 93 2.96 -10.29 -63.38
C GLY A 93 3.97 -10.92 -62.43
N GLU A 94 5.27 -10.65 -62.62
CA GLU A 94 6.34 -11.18 -61.77
C GLU A 94 6.33 -10.48 -60.41
N THR A 95 6.65 -11.26 -59.36
CA THR A 95 6.74 -10.74 -57.99
C THR A 95 8.21 -10.55 -57.60
N HIS A 96 8.60 -9.31 -57.33
CA HIS A 96 9.91 -8.96 -56.80
C HIS A 96 9.83 -8.58 -55.35
N TYR A 97 10.77 -9.07 -54.53
CA TYR A 97 10.85 -8.69 -53.11
C TYR A 97 11.82 -7.53 -52.95
N VAL A 98 11.30 -6.41 -52.46
CA VAL A 98 12.08 -5.19 -52.25
C VAL A 98 12.16 -4.93 -50.75
N GLN A 99 13.39 -4.62 -50.30
CA GLN A 99 13.61 -4.21 -48.94
C GLN A 99 12.98 -2.84 -48.67
N ASN A 100 12.21 -2.74 -47.61
CA ASN A 100 11.59 -1.51 -47.19
C ASN A 100 12.06 -1.20 -45.76
N ASP A 101 12.96 -0.25 -45.64
CA ASP A 101 13.52 0.23 -44.38
C ASP A 101 12.96 1.63 -44.12
N ASN A 102 12.32 1.81 -42.99
CA ASN A 102 11.77 3.09 -42.62
C ASN A 102 11.89 3.37 -41.11
N MET A 103 11.85 4.64 -40.76
CA MET A 103 11.78 5.09 -39.36
C MET A 103 10.65 6.07 -39.21
N ASN A 104 9.80 5.80 -38.24
CA ASN A 104 8.65 6.62 -37.92
C ASN A 104 8.83 7.31 -36.57
N ASN A 105 8.71 8.63 -36.57
CA ASN A 105 8.76 9.44 -35.35
C ASN A 105 7.52 10.29 -35.31
N TRP A 106 6.76 10.21 -34.23
CA TRP A 106 5.53 10.99 -34.11
C TRP A 106 5.41 11.64 -32.74
N LEU A 107 4.71 12.78 -32.72
CA LEU A 107 4.38 13.56 -31.55
C LEU A 107 2.92 13.92 -31.59
N GLN A 108 2.23 13.67 -30.49
CA GLN A 108 0.81 14.01 -30.35
C GLN A 108 0.60 14.74 -29.03
N LEU A 109 0.02 15.93 -29.12
CA LEU A 109 -0.45 16.69 -27.96
C LEU A 109 -1.97 16.64 -27.96
N SER A 110 -2.57 16.26 -26.82
CA SER A 110 -4.03 16.24 -26.68
C SER A 110 -4.48 16.96 -25.40
N ILE A 111 -5.63 17.64 -25.52
CA ILE A 111 -6.39 18.18 -24.40
C ILE A 111 -7.70 17.42 -24.36
N ASP A 112 -7.92 16.66 -23.28
CA ASP A 112 -9.11 15.84 -23.11
C ASP A 112 -9.96 16.38 -21.97
N GLN A 113 -11.26 16.60 -22.23
CA GLN A 113 -12.22 17.08 -21.26
C GLN A 113 -13.41 16.12 -21.14
N ASN A 114 -13.60 15.61 -19.93
CA ASN A 114 -14.76 14.79 -19.59
C ASN A 114 -16.02 15.66 -19.45
N ILE A 115 -17.15 15.19 -19.99
CA ILE A 115 -18.46 15.84 -19.89
C ILE A 115 -19.32 15.06 -18.88
N PRO A 116 -19.49 15.56 -17.64
CA PRO A 116 -20.15 14.78 -16.57
C PRO A 116 -21.64 14.48 -16.84
N TRP A 117 -22.31 15.36 -17.57
CA TRP A 117 -23.76 15.25 -17.76
C TRP A 117 -24.13 14.17 -18.76
N THR A 118 -23.36 14.06 -19.85
CA THR A 118 -23.60 13.09 -20.92
C THR A 118 -22.75 11.85 -20.81
N GLY A 119 -21.63 11.91 -20.07
CA GLY A 119 -20.65 10.83 -19.99
C GLY A 119 -19.73 10.76 -21.21
N GLY A 120 -19.74 11.78 -22.05
CA GLY A 120 -18.87 11.90 -23.21
C GLY A 120 -17.52 12.51 -22.87
N VAL A 121 -16.63 12.50 -23.86
CA VAL A 121 -15.30 13.12 -23.82
C VAL A 121 -15.13 13.97 -25.06
N ILE A 122 -14.70 15.21 -24.90
CA ILE A 122 -14.23 16.05 -25.97
C ILE A 122 -12.71 16.12 -25.93
N SER A 123 -12.08 15.90 -27.07
CA SER A 123 -10.63 15.90 -27.24
C SER A 123 -10.20 16.85 -28.30
N LEU A 124 -9.23 17.69 -28.02
CA LEU A 124 -8.55 18.54 -28.99
C LEU A 124 -7.14 17.97 -29.17
N ASN A 125 -6.81 17.54 -30.39
CA ASN A 125 -5.55 16.86 -30.68
C ASN A 125 -4.78 17.63 -31.76
N THR A 126 -3.46 17.68 -31.59
CA THR A 126 -2.51 18.04 -32.66
C THR A 126 -1.53 16.90 -32.85
N TYR A 127 -1.17 16.62 -34.08
CA TYR A 127 -0.31 15.48 -34.42
C TYR A 127 0.75 15.92 -35.42
N LEU A 128 1.99 15.53 -35.17
CA LEU A 128 3.14 15.72 -36.04
C LEU A 128 3.83 14.38 -36.24
N ASN A 129 4.05 14.00 -37.46
CA ASN A 129 4.72 12.77 -37.84
C ASN A 129 5.87 13.08 -38.79
N ARG A 130 7.03 12.53 -38.51
CA ARG A 130 8.19 12.49 -39.39
C ARG A 130 8.44 11.05 -39.79
N PHE A 131 8.32 10.79 -41.10
CA PHE A 131 8.54 9.49 -41.71
C PHE A 131 9.78 9.54 -42.59
N ASP A 132 10.82 8.80 -42.20
CA ASP A 132 12.06 8.63 -42.94
C ASP A 132 12.05 7.25 -43.60
N GLN A 133 12.03 7.20 -44.92
CA GLN A 133 12.19 5.98 -45.69
C GLN A 133 13.60 5.91 -46.22
N PHE A 134 14.30 4.79 -45.93
CA PHE A 134 15.71 4.58 -46.32
C PHE A 134 15.84 3.70 -47.56
N SER A 135 14.95 2.75 -47.73
CA SER A 135 14.96 1.79 -48.84
C SER A 135 13.52 1.53 -49.31
N PRO A 136 13.29 1.32 -50.65
CA PRO A 136 14.25 1.29 -51.75
C PRO A 136 14.73 2.68 -52.21
N TYR A 137 13.96 3.74 -51.95
CA TYR A 137 14.29 5.13 -52.30
C TYR A 137 14.23 5.99 -51.04
N GLY A 138 15.34 6.71 -50.77
CA GLY A 138 15.40 7.60 -49.64
C GLY A 138 14.41 8.76 -49.77
N SER A 139 13.51 8.90 -48.82
CA SER A 139 12.57 10.03 -48.76
C SER A 139 12.27 10.43 -47.31
N LEU A 140 12.11 11.73 -47.10
CA LEU A 140 11.70 12.31 -45.82
C LEU A 140 10.35 13.00 -45.99
N THR A 141 9.37 12.55 -45.23
CA THR A 141 8.02 13.10 -45.29
C THR A 141 7.61 13.61 -43.93
N TRP A 142 7.12 14.84 -43.90
CA TRP A 142 6.45 15.43 -42.74
C TRP A 142 4.96 15.45 -42.94
N ASN A 143 4.23 14.90 -42.01
CA ASN A 143 2.79 14.92 -41.97
C ASN A 143 2.32 15.56 -40.68
N SER A 144 1.51 16.60 -40.77
CA SER A 144 0.96 17.24 -39.58
C SER A 144 -0.55 17.40 -39.69
N ASN A 145 -1.21 17.17 -38.58
CA ASN A 145 -2.61 17.51 -38.40
C ASN A 145 -2.69 18.56 -37.29
N PRO A 146 -2.70 19.86 -37.63
CA PRO A 146 -2.51 20.94 -36.65
C PRO A 146 -3.61 20.99 -35.58
N VAL A 147 -4.85 20.75 -35.98
CA VAL A 147 -6.00 20.75 -35.06
C VAL A 147 -7.02 19.72 -35.50
N ASN A 148 -7.34 18.82 -34.59
CA ASN A 148 -8.42 17.86 -34.77
C ASN A 148 -9.30 17.86 -33.50
N VAL A 149 -10.60 18.07 -33.67
CA VAL A 149 -11.58 18.00 -32.59
C VAL A 149 -12.30 16.67 -32.68
N TYR A 150 -12.25 15.91 -31.59
CA TYR A 150 -12.88 14.61 -31.47
C TYR A 150 -13.90 14.63 -30.34
N LEU A 151 -15.12 14.17 -30.61
CA LEU A 151 -16.18 14.02 -29.64
C LEU A 151 -16.58 12.55 -29.57
N GLN A 152 -16.36 11.94 -28.41
CA GLN A 152 -16.85 10.60 -28.11
C GLN A 152 -18.06 10.71 -27.18
N GLN A 153 -19.24 10.35 -27.68
CA GLN A 153 -20.47 10.41 -26.90
C GLN A 153 -21.15 9.04 -26.88
N PRO A 154 -21.17 8.35 -25.73
CA PRO A 154 -21.96 7.14 -25.56
C PRO A 154 -23.46 7.49 -25.55
N ILE A 155 -24.24 6.78 -26.35
CA ILE A 155 -25.69 7.03 -26.46
C ILE A 155 -26.49 6.11 -25.58
N PHE A 156 -26.17 4.80 -25.53
CA PHE A 156 -26.88 3.78 -24.79
C PHE A 156 -26.01 3.11 -23.74
N GLN A 157 -25.13 3.87 -23.11
CA GLN A 157 -24.22 3.35 -22.09
C GLN A 157 -24.51 3.98 -20.72
N TYR A 158 -24.23 3.21 -19.66
CA TYR A 158 -24.23 3.71 -18.31
C TYR A 158 -23.28 4.91 -18.14
N ASN A 159 -23.81 6.02 -17.65
CA ASN A 159 -23.01 7.21 -17.40
C ASN A 159 -22.29 7.10 -16.05
N ARG A 160 -21.05 6.59 -16.08
CA ARG A 160 -20.18 6.41 -14.90
C ARG A 160 -19.94 7.73 -14.16
N LEU A 161 -19.61 8.81 -14.87
CA LEU A 161 -19.27 10.10 -14.29
C LEU A 161 -20.43 10.72 -13.50
N LYS A 162 -21.67 10.55 -14.00
CA LYS A 162 -22.89 11.01 -13.31
C LYS A 162 -23.09 10.30 -11.97
N TRP A 163 -22.83 9.00 -11.91
CA TRP A 163 -22.98 8.21 -10.69
C TRP A 163 -21.84 8.43 -9.72
N GLU A 164 -20.61 8.52 -10.20
CA GLU A 164 -19.45 8.88 -9.38
C GLU A 164 -19.64 10.22 -8.68
N ARG A 165 -20.23 11.22 -9.39
CA ARG A 165 -20.56 12.51 -8.78
C ARG A 165 -21.48 12.40 -7.57
N LYS A 166 -22.36 11.38 -7.54
CA LYS A 166 -23.25 11.13 -6.38
C LYS A 166 -22.61 10.27 -5.32
N THR A 167 -21.77 9.33 -5.67
CA THR A 167 -21.24 8.31 -4.77
C THR A 167 -19.93 8.71 -4.11
N GLU A 168 -19.02 9.36 -4.84
CA GLU A 168 -17.69 9.70 -4.32
C GLU A 168 -17.71 10.64 -3.09
N PRO A 169 -18.55 11.69 -3.02
CA PRO A 169 -18.67 12.49 -1.80
C PRO A 169 -19.11 11.65 -0.60
N LYS A 170 -20.05 10.70 -0.81
CA LYS A 170 -20.55 9.81 0.26
C LYS A 170 -19.50 8.80 0.70
N LYS A 171 -18.69 8.28 -0.22
CA LYS A 171 -17.54 7.41 0.11
C LYS A 171 -16.52 8.17 0.96
N TYR A 172 -16.23 9.42 0.62
CA TYR A 172 -15.33 10.25 1.41
C TYR A 172 -15.90 10.57 2.81
N GLU A 173 -17.19 10.84 2.94
CA GLU A 173 -17.83 10.99 4.25
C GLU A 173 -17.79 9.70 5.07
N ARG A 174 -18.00 8.55 4.41
CA ARG A 174 -17.86 7.24 5.04
C ARG A 174 -16.43 7.02 5.56
N SER A 175 -15.41 7.39 4.78
CA SER A 175 -14.02 7.22 5.21
C SER A 175 -13.65 8.06 6.44
N LYS A 176 -14.23 9.28 6.57
CA LYS A 176 -14.10 10.09 7.78
C LYS A 176 -14.68 9.41 9.01
N LYS A 177 -15.90 8.87 8.88
CA LYS A 177 -16.56 8.15 9.98
C LYS A 177 -15.81 6.87 10.34
N LYS A 178 -15.30 6.15 9.32
CA LYS A 178 -14.49 4.95 9.53
C LYS A 178 -13.20 5.23 10.28
N TYR A 179 -12.54 6.34 9.99
CA TYR A 179 -11.35 6.74 10.74
C TYR A 179 -11.65 6.99 12.23
N LEU A 180 -12.77 7.63 12.55
CA LEU A 180 -13.20 7.83 13.95
C LEU A 180 -13.54 6.49 14.63
N GLU A 181 -14.26 5.62 13.93
CA GLU A 181 -14.56 4.26 14.40
C GLU A 181 -13.29 3.47 14.71
N ASP A 182 -12.31 3.50 13.82
CA ASP A 182 -11.02 2.82 14.00
C ASP A 182 -10.25 3.35 15.22
N LEU A 183 -10.32 4.67 15.50
CA LEU A 183 -9.71 5.25 16.71
C LEU A 183 -10.42 4.80 18.00
N GLU A 184 -11.74 4.67 17.98
CA GLU A 184 -12.49 4.16 19.13
C GLU A 184 -12.22 2.67 19.35
N ASP A 185 -12.14 1.86 18.30
CA ASP A 185 -11.79 0.43 18.39
C ASP A 185 -10.39 0.24 19.00
N ILE A 186 -9.44 1.12 18.64
CA ILE A 186 -8.10 1.13 19.23
C ILE A 186 -8.17 1.46 20.72
N ALA A 187 -8.99 2.44 21.12
CA ALA A 187 -9.16 2.80 22.54
C ALA A 187 -9.76 1.64 23.36
N ILE A 188 -10.79 0.96 22.82
CA ILE A 188 -11.40 -0.22 23.44
C ILE A 188 -10.37 -1.34 23.61
N THR A 189 -9.58 -1.60 22.56
CA THR A 189 -8.52 -2.62 22.59
C THR A 189 -7.44 -2.28 23.62
N ALA A 190 -6.97 -1.05 23.66
CA ALA A 190 -6.00 -0.56 24.63
C ALA A 190 -6.51 -0.68 26.06
N THR A 191 -7.78 -0.32 26.30
CA THR A 191 -8.45 -0.47 27.61
C THR A 191 -8.50 -1.93 28.05
N THR A 192 -8.86 -2.83 27.14
CA THR A 192 -8.89 -4.28 27.42
C THR A 192 -7.53 -4.82 27.83
N TYR A 193 -6.48 -4.43 27.11
CA TYR A 193 -5.13 -4.85 27.45
C TYR A 193 -4.65 -4.25 28.76
N PHE A 194 -4.96 -2.99 29.06
CA PHE A 194 -4.64 -2.35 30.33
C PHE A 194 -5.21 -3.14 31.52
N PHE A 195 -6.50 -3.45 31.51
CA PHE A 195 -7.11 -4.24 32.59
C PHE A 195 -6.64 -5.69 32.63
N THR A 196 -6.25 -6.27 31.51
CA THR A 196 -5.63 -7.60 31.48
C THR A 196 -4.28 -7.60 32.18
N VAL A 197 -3.43 -6.61 31.92
CA VAL A 197 -2.15 -6.45 32.61
C VAL A 197 -2.35 -6.23 34.10
N LEU A 198 -3.25 -5.31 34.49
CA LEU A 198 -3.56 -5.04 35.88
C LEU A 198 -3.99 -6.31 36.64
N ARG A 199 -4.94 -7.06 36.06
CA ARG A 199 -5.39 -8.34 36.64
C ARG A 199 -4.25 -9.36 36.76
N THR A 200 -3.34 -9.41 35.80
CA THR A 200 -2.22 -10.32 35.81
C THR A 200 -1.20 -9.92 36.90
N GLN A 201 -0.98 -8.63 37.12
CA GLN A 201 -0.14 -8.11 38.20
C GLN A 201 -0.72 -8.48 39.56
N GLU A 202 -2.01 -8.28 39.79
CA GLU A 202 -2.70 -8.66 41.02
C GLU A 202 -2.62 -10.18 41.26
N ASN A 203 -2.83 -10.99 40.24
CA ASN A 203 -2.70 -12.44 40.32
C ASN A 203 -1.27 -12.87 40.68
N LEU A 204 -0.28 -12.19 40.12
CA LEU A 204 1.15 -12.47 40.46
C LEU A 204 1.42 -12.13 41.93
N GLU A 205 0.94 -11.00 42.44
CA GLU A 205 1.12 -10.61 43.83
C GLU A 205 0.44 -11.60 44.78
N MET A 206 -0.81 -11.99 44.46
CA MET A 206 -1.52 -13.03 45.23
C MET A 206 -0.77 -14.36 45.22
N ALA A 207 -0.21 -14.78 44.10
CA ALA A 207 0.57 -16.01 43.99
C ALA A 207 1.86 -15.93 44.84
N ARG A 208 2.55 -14.79 44.85
CA ARG A 208 3.73 -14.56 45.70
C ARG A 208 3.37 -14.63 47.18
N ARG A 209 2.29 -13.98 47.59
CA ARG A 209 1.81 -14.03 49.00
C ARG A 209 1.43 -15.45 49.40
N ARG A 210 0.75 -16.21 48.52
CA ARG A 210 0.43 -17.63 48.79
C ARG A 210 1.68 -18.48 48.92
N TYR A 211 2.65 -18.30 48.04
CA TYR A 211 3.92 -19.02 48.09
C TYR A 211 4.65 -18.77 49.41
N GLU A 212 4.73 -17.51 49.84
CA GLU A 212 5.41 -17.16 51.10
C GLU A 212 4.70 -17.74 52.32
N ASN A 213 3.34 -17.64 52.35
CA ASN A 213 2.57 -18.26 53.44
C ASN A 213 2.73 -19.78 53.46
N THR A 214 2.64 -20.45 52.30
CA THR A 214 2.83 -21.91 52.21
C THR A 214 4.24 -22.31 52.63
N ARG A 215 5.25 -21.54 52.28
CA ARG A 215 6.66 -21.75 52.68
C ARG A 215 6.80 -21.68 54.20
N GLN A 216 6.18 -20.68 54.85
CA GLN A 216 6.18 -20.57 56.32
C GLN A 216 5.45 -21.75 56.97
N LEU A 217 4.29 -22.15 56.47
CA LEU A 217 3.54 -23.30 56.96
C LEU A 217 4.33 -24.59 56.80
N TYR A 218 5.02 -24.77 55.68
CA TYR A 218 5.87 -25.92 55.42
C TYR A 218 7.05 -25.97 56.40
N SER A 219 7.70 -24.85 56.72
CA SER A 219 8.78 -24.82 57.70
C SER A 219 8.30 -25.20 59.11
N ILE A 220 7.10 -24.74 59.52
CA ILE A 220 6.49 -25.11 60.78
C ILE A 220 6.13 -26.62 60.81
N ALA A 221 5.58 -27.16 59.72
CA ALA A 221 5.25 -28.56 59.58
C ALA A 221 6.51 -29.45 59.64
N GLN A 222 7.61 -29.01 59.02
CA GLN A 222 8.88 -29.69 59.05
C GLN A 222 9.50 -29.72 60.48
N GLU A 223 9.40 -28.63 61.24
CA GLU A 223 9.79 -28.58 62.63
C GLU A 223 8.95 -29.53 63.50
N ARG A 224 7.63 -29.53 63.31
CA ARG A 224 6.72 -30.46 64.00
C ARG A 224 6.99 -31.94 63.68
N PHE A 225 7.36 -32.24 62.44
CA PHE A 225 7.77 -33.57 62.01
C PHE A 225 9.07 -33.98 62.75
N ASN A 226 10.04 -33.08 62.82
CA ASN A 226 11.34 -33.34 63.53
C ASN A 226 11.18 -33.62 64.99
N ILE A 227 10.15 -33.02 65.63
CA ILE A 227 9.86 -33.30 67.09
C ILE A 227 8.84 -34.44 67.26
N GLY A 228 8.44 -35.13 66.16
CA GLY A 228 7.61 -36.33 66.21
C GLY A 228 6.11 -36.08 66.40
N THR A 229 5.61 -34.86 66.25
CA THR A 229 4.20 -34.49 66.38
C THR A 229 3.42 -34.51 65.02
N TYR A 230 4.13 -34.65 63.87
CA TYR A 230 3.58 -34.79 62.56
C TYR A 230 4.06 -36.08 61.90
N THR A 231 3.18 -36.70 61.11
CA THR A 231 3.55 -37.87 60.32
C THR A 231 4.14 -37.44 58.97
N LYS A 232 4.88 -38.37 58.32
CA LYS A 232 5.46 -38.11 57.00
C LYS A 232 4.38 -37.82 55.93
N ASP A 233 3.21 -38.47 56.04
CA ASP A 233 2.13 -38.29 55.13
C ASP A 233 1.47 -36.91 55.26
N GLU A 234 1.34 -36.37 56.48
CA GLU A 234 0.88 -35.00 56.73
C GLU A 234 1.85 -33.95 56.19
N LEU A 235 3.15 -34.20 56.27
CA LEU A 235 4.17 -33.30 55.73
C LEU A 235 4.12 -33.27 54.16
N LEU A 236 3.82 -34.39 53.51
CA LEU A 236 3.73 -34.51 52.05
C LEU A 236 2.43 -33.92 51.46
N GLN A 237 1.42 -33.68 52.28
CA GLN A 237 0.14 -33.07 51.87
C GLN A 237 0.16 -31.53 51.94
N MET A 238 1.20 -30.92 52.48
CA MET A 238 1.40 -29.47 52.54
C MET A 238 2.01 -28.91 51.23
#